data_27f3e1e2fc132febdcccd427bed4858a
#
_entry.id   27f3e1e2fc132febdcccd427bed4858a
#
_cell.length_a   1.000
_cell.length_b   1.000
_cell.length_c   1.000
_cell.angle_alpha   90.00
_cell.angle_beta   90.00
_cell.angle_gamma   90.00
#
_symmetry.space_group_name_H-M   'P 1'
#
loop_
_entity.id
_entity.type
_entity.pdbx_description
1 polymer ?
#
loop_
_entity_poly.entity_id
_entity_poly.type
_entity_poly.pdbx_seq_one_letter_code
_entity_poly.pdbx_strand_id
1 'polypeptide(L)' 'MWLPLTDEQRLVILKAYGIECDRLVREKERYEITSISRTQAWKLEREGKFPPRKSIGKKSCGWLLSDLLCWIQTR' A
#
# COMPACT_ATOMS: atom_id res chain seq x y z
N MET A 1 4.71 8.20 -11.38
CA MET A 1 3.44 8.45 -10.65
C MET A 1 2.76 7.14 -10.30
N TRP A 2 2.23 7.04 -9.07
CA TRP A 2 1.47 5.85 -8.69
C TRP A 2 0.12 5.82 -9.41
N LEU A 3 -0.18 4.72 -10.07
CA LEU A 3 -1.46 4.54 -10.76
C LEU A 3 -2.34 3.58 -9.98
N PRO A 4 -3.66 3.89 -9.85
CA PRO A 4 -4.57 2.99 -9.12
C PRO A 4 -4.63 1.63 -9.80
N LEU A 5 -4.73 0.58 -8.98
CA LEU A 5 -4.87 -0.78 -9.49
C LEU A 5 -6.33 -1.04 -9.88
N THR A 6 -6.52 -1.84 -10.92
CA THR A 6 -7.85 -2.36 -11.24
C THR A 6 -8.19 -3.49 -10.27
N ASP A 7 -9.48 -3.85 -10.19
CA ASP A 7 -9.90 -4.96 -9.33
C ASP A 7 -9.22 -6.26 -9.73
N GLU A 8 -9.06 -6.50 -11.04
CA GLU A 8 -8.37 -7.70 -11.53
C GLU A 8 -6.92 -7.74 -11.09
N GLN A 9 -6.22 -6.61 -11.19
CA GLN A 9 -4.83 -6.52 -10.76
C GLN A 9 -4.70 -6.80 -9.26
N ARG A 10 -5.63 -6.28 -8.44
CA ARG A 10 -5.63 -6.53 -7.01
C ARG A 10 -5.80 -8.02 -6.70
N LEU A 11 -6.74 -8.68 -7.41
CA LEU A 11 -6.96 -10.10 -7.22
C LEU A 11 -5.73 -10.94 -7.56
N VAL A 12 -5.06 -10.61 -8.66
CA VAL A 12 -3.85 -11.32 -9.07
C VAL A 12 -2.76 -11.18 -8.03
N ILE A 13 -2.55 -9.97 -7.52
CA ILE A 13 -1.53 -9.71 -6.51
C ILE A 13 -1.83 -10.45 -5.21
N LEU A 14 -3.06 -10.33 -4.72
CA LEU A 14 -3.45 -10.99 -3.47
C LEU A 14 -3.31 -12.51 -3.58
N LYS A 15 -3.72 -13.06 -4.71
CA LYS A 15 -3.63 -14.50 -4.95
C LYS A 15 -2.17 -14.96 -4.97
N ALA A 16 -1.29 -14.17 -5.58
CA ALA A 16 0.14 -14.50 -5.64
C ALA A 16 0.76 -14.61 -4.26
N TYR A 17 0.24 -13.86 -3.29
CA TYR A 17 0.71 -13.91 -1.90
C TYR A 17 -0.13 -14.80 -1.00
N GLY A 18 -1.10 -15.54 -1.58
CA GLY A 18 -1.95 -16.44 -0.81
C GLY A 18 -2.93 -15.73 0.12
N ILE A 19 -3.35 -14.53 -0.24
CA ILE A 19 -4.24 -13.72 0.58
C ILE A 19 -5.64 -13.73 -0.02
N GLU A 20 -6.65 -14.10 0.77
CA GLU A 20 -8.01 -14.22 0.30
C GLU A 20 -8.73 -12.88 0.14
N CYS A 21 -8.46 -11.94 1.03
CA CYS A 21 -9.15 -10.66 1.04
C CYS A 21 -8.19 -9.50 1.19
N ASP A 22 -8.47 -8.40 0.50
CA ASP A 22 -7.74 -7.16 0.71
C ASP A 22 -8.16 -6.57 2.05
N ARG A 23 -7.33 -5.69 2.60
CA ARG A 23 -7.64 -5.02 3.86
C ARG A 23 -6.82 -3.74 3.99
N LEU A 24 -7.25 -2.87 4.89
CA LEU A 24 -6.51 -1.66 5.21
C LEU A 24 -5.39 -1.98 6.20
N VAL A 25 -4.21 -1.44 5.91
CA VAL A 25 -3.00 -1.65 6.68
C VAL A 25 -2.63 -0.32 7.35
N ARG A 26 -2.40 -0.36 8.66
CA ARG A 26 -2.01 0.83 9.42
C ARG A 26 -0.50 1.03 9.37
N GLU A 27 -0.04 2.17 9.86
CA GLU A 27 1.37 2.58 9.77
C GLU A 27 2.35 1.55 10.32
N LYS A 28 2.06 0.94 11.45
CA LYS A 28 2.96 -0.04 12.05
C LYS A 28 3.19 -1.23 11.12
N GLU A 29 2.11 -1.77 10.58
CA GLU A 29 2.18 -2.91 9.67
C GLU A 29 2.74 -2.49 8.31
N ARG A 30 2.41 -1.28 7.86
CA ARG A 30 3.00 -0.75 6.63
C ARG A 30 4.53 -0.77 6.72
N TYR A 31 5.08 -0.35 7.84
CA TYR A 31 6.52 -0.39 8.05
C TYR A 31 7.06 -1.82 7.98
N GLU A 32 6.37 -2.75 8.62
CA GLU A 32 6.78 -4.15 8.60
C GLU A 32 6.77 -4.75 7.19
N ILE A 33 5.78 -4.38 6.38
CA ILE A 33 5.64 -4.88 5.02
C ILE A 33 6.67 -4.28 4.08
N THR A 34 6.88 -2.97 4.14
CA THR A 34 7.71 -2.25 3.17
C THR A 34 9.13 -1.98 3.63
N SER A 35 9.37 -2.05 4.94
CA SER A 35 10.68 -1.81 5.56
C SER A 35 11.23 -0.40 5.35
N ILE A 36 10.39 0.55 4.96
CA ILE A 36 10.84 1.94 4.84
C ILE A 36 10.28 2.79 5.97
N SER A 37 11.02 3.82 6.36
CA SER A 37 10.62 4.69 7.46
C SER A 37 9.39 5.51 7.09
N ARG A 38 8.72 6.06 8.12
CA ARG A 38 7.56 6.92 7.93
C ARG A 38 7.91 8.15 7.09
N THR A 39 9.05 8.76 7.37
CA THR A 39 9.50 9.95 6.64
C THR A 39 9.75 9.63 5.18
N GLN A 40 10.40 8.50 4.92
CA GLN A 40 10.69 8.10 3.55
C GLN A 40 9.42 7.75 2.78
N ALA A 41 8.48 7.06 3.41
CA ALA A 41 7.20 6.73 2.79
C ALA A 41 6.43 8.01 2.43
N TRP A 42 6.40 8.98 3.34
CA TRP A 42 5.74 10.27 3.09
C TRP A 42 6.38 11.00 1.91
N LYS A 43 7.71 11.01 1.86
CA LYS A 43 8.42 11.66 0.78
C LYS A 43 8.12 11.01 -0.57
N LEU A 44 8.15 9.68 -0.62
CA LEU A 44 7.84 8.94 -1.85
C LEU A 44 6.40 9.15 -2.28
N GLU A 45 5.48 9.21 -1.34
CA GLU A 45 4.08 9.48 -1.64
C GLU A 45 3.91 10.85 -2.29
N ARG A 46 4.58 11.86 -1.78
CA ARG A 46 4.54 13.21 -2.35
C ARG A 46 5.12 13.25 -3.77
N GLU A 47 6.08 12.39 -4.04
CA GLU A 47 6.69 12.30 -5.38
C GLU A 47 5.89 11.44 -6.34
N GLY A 48 4.77 10.87 -5.88
CA GLY A 48 3.96 9.99 -6.71
C GLY A 48 4.58 8.62 -6.92
N LYS A 49 5.49 8.20 -6.05
CA LYS A 49 6.22 6.93 -6.16
C LYS A 49 5.81 5.90 -5.12
N PHE A 50 4.80 6.18 -4.34
CA PHE A 50 4.31 5.29 -3.31
C PHE A 50 2.79 5.36 -3.28
N PRO A 51 2.10 4.26 -2.93
CA PRO A 51 0.63 4.29 -2.88
C PRO A 51 0.14 5.38 -1.92
N PRO A 52 -0.81 6.20 -2.35
CA PRO A 52 -1.32 7.25 -1.47
C PRO A 52 -2.12 6.66 -0.33
N ARG A 53 -1.95 7.24 0.86
CA ARG A 53 -2.69 6.80 2.04
C ARG A 53 -4.17 7.13 1.90
N LYS A 54 -5.01 6.30 2.49
CA LYS A 54 -6.45 6.53 2.52
C LYS A 54 -6.85 6.97 3.92
N SER A 55 -7.76 7.93 3.99
CA SER A 55 -8.30 8.38 5.27
C SER A 55 -9.25 7.33 5.81
N ILE A 56 -9.05 6.90 7.06
CA ILE A 56 -9.93 5.95 7.74
C ILE A 56 -10.86 6.66 8.69
N GLY A 57 -10.45 7.86 9.15
CA GLY A 57 -11.21 8.67 10.08
C GLY A 57 -10.52 10.01 10.22
N LYS A 58 -10.92 10.79 11.22
CA LYS A 58 -10.42 12.15 11.38
C LYS A 58 -8.90 12.23 11.57
N LYS A 59 -8.30 11.24 12.22
CA LYS A 59 -6.88 11.25 12.54
C LYS A 59 -6.17 9.96 12.16
N SER A 60 -6.86 9.11 11.39
CA SER A 60 -6.32 7.81 11.02
C SER A 60 -6.21 7.68 9.53
N CYS A 61 -5.16 7.03 9.08
CA CYS A 61 -4.98 6.72 7.67
C CYS A 61 -4.42 5.31 7.53
N GLY A 62 -4.49 4.77 6.33
CA GLY A 62 -3.97 3.46 6.03
C GLY A 62 -3.81 3.27 4.54
N TRP A 63 -3.35 2.09 4.17
CA TRP A 63 -3.13 1.71 2.78
C TRP A 63 -3.83 0.38 2.54
N LEU A 64 -4.29 0.16 1.31
CA LEU A 64 -4.77 -1.17 0.94
C LEU A 64 -3.58 -2.11 0.84
N LEU A 65 -3.73 -3.32 1.37
CA LEU A 65 -2.66 -4.31 1.34
C LEU A 65 -2.19 -4.59 -0.09
N SER A 66 -3.13 -4.73 -1.02
CA SER A 66 -2.79 -4.96 -2.43
C SER A 66 -1.93 -3.85 -3.02
N ASP A 67 -2.17 -2.59 -2.64
CA ASP A 67 -1.35 -1.47 -3.09
C ASP A 67 0.09 -1.62 -2.61
N LEU A 68 0.27 -1.97 -1.34
CA LEU A 68 1.61 -2.14 -0.76
C LEU A 68 2.35 -3.31 -1.39
N LEU A 69 1.65 -4.42 -1.62
CA LEU A 69 2.26 -5.60 -2.25
C LEU A 69 2.66 -5.30 -3.70
N CYS A 70 1.82 -4.55 -4.42
CA CYS A 70 2.16 -4.12 -5.78
C CYS A 70 3.40 -3.25 -5.78
N TRP A 71 3.49 -2.31 -4.84
CA TRP A 71 4.65 -1.44 -4.72
C TRP A 71 5.94 -2.25 -4.53
N ILE A 72 5.87 -3.27 -3.67
CA ILE A 72 7.02 -4.16 -3.42
C ILE A 72 7.43 -4.90 -4.70
N GLN A 73 6.46 -5.43 -5.44
CA GLN A 73 6.75 -6.18 -6.66
C GLN A 73 7.38 -5.35 -7.76
N THR A 74 7.10 -4.07 -7.77
CA THR A 74 7.61 -3.18 -8.83
C THR A 74 8.90 -2.47 -8.47
N ARG A 75 9.53 -2.87 -7.37
CA ARG A 75 10.80 -2.26 -6.92
C ARG A 75 12.00 -2.87 -7.62
#